data_833f92b6e30cf2d1f542614f3b3fd940
#
_entry.id   833f92b6e30cf2d1f542614f3b3fd940
#
_cell.length_a   1.000
_cell.length_b   1.000
_cell.length_c   1.000
_cell.angle_alpha   90.00
_cell.angle_beta   90.00
_cell.angle_gamma   90.00
#
_symmetry.space_group_name_H-M   'P 1'
#
loop_
_entity.id
_entity.type
_entity.pdbx_description
1 polymer ?
#
loop_
_entity_poly.entity_id
_entity_poly.type
_entity_poly.pdbx_seq_one_letter_code
_entity_poly.pdbx_strand_id
1 'polypeptide(L)'
;MRTNIKMSNFKFLAIVAFLGLFLQSCSSDDDSNSLNAPIITDFEYGEGSDHSTEQYVYKGSDIHLEAKIDAEAIVKSISLSIHAHDLEIGEDEVDWDFEKVYTDEKYLAINPTFHEHVDVPTNIPAGEYHIELVVTDEEGNSTEIEGHIDVKDPITLGEMSIDASVARGNDFHTEFMINAVNGIHSVSVDVHAHGLTLKDGEEEWDFEKEYLEKYHEKTEVEFHEHIDVPATAPAGEYHITFIIEDEEGITKEYETHIDITE
;
A
#
# COMPACT_ATOMS: atom_id res chain seq x y z
N MET A 1 6.29 -24.59 50.91
CA MET A 1 4.90 -24.35 51.32
C MET A 1 4.62 -22.85 51.22
N ARG A 2 4.04 -22.42 50.10
CA ARG A 2 3.32 -21.14 49.95
C ARG A 2 2.72 -21.13 48.55
N THR A 3 1.45 -21.33 48.51
CA THR A 3 0.54 -21.36 47.38
C THR A 3 0.33 -19.96 46.78
N ASN A 4 0.60 -19.78 45.48
CA ASN A 4 0.22 -18.58 44.74
C ASN A 4 -1.14 -18.81 44.09
N ILE A 5 -2.11 -18.04 44.52
CA ILE A 5 -3.47 -17.99 44.00
C ILE A 5 -3.45 -17.05 42.78
N LYS A 6 -3.75 -17.60 41.60
CA LYS A 6 -4.05 -16.82 40.39
C LYS A 6 -5.47 -16.28 40.50
N MET A 7 -5.59 -14.93 40.55
CA MET A 7 -6.88 -14.25 40.43
C MET A 7 -7.28 -14.18 38.96
N SER A 8 -8.38 -14.87 38.63
CA SER A 8 -9.06 -14.81 37.36
C SER A 8 -9.91 -13.53 37.27
N ASN A 9 -9.67 -12.74 36.24
CA ASN A 9 -10.50 -11.55 35.95
C ASN A 9 -11.86 -11.98 35.40
N PHE A 10 -12.88 -11.83 36.22
CA PHE A 10 -14.28 -12.02 35.89
C PHE A 10 -14.78 -10.75 35.19
N LYS A 11 -14.99 -10.83 33.86
CA LYS A 11 -15.66 -9.75 33.12
C LYS A 11 -17.17 -9.84 33.37
N PHE A 12 -17.70 -8.86 34.04
CA PHE A 12 -19.16 -8.67 34.25
C PHE A 12 -19.78 -8.26 32.92
N LEU A 13 -20.60 -9.15 32.37
CA LEU A 13 -21.52 -8.86 31.27
C LEU A 13 -22.81 -8.27 31.86
N ALA A 14 -22.97 -6.96 31.75
CA ALA A 14 -24.23 -6.29 32.15
C ALA A 14 -25.23 -6.41 31.00
N ILE A 15 -26.15 -7.38 31.09
CA ILE A 15 -27.33 -7.47 30.22
C ILE A 15 -28.35 -6.46 30.75
N VAL A 16 -28.51 -5.34 30.04
CA VAL A 16 -29.64 -4.42 30.26
C VAL A 16 -30.80 -4.89 29.41
N ALA A 17 -31.74 -5.58 30.06
CA ALA A 17 -33.04 -5.90 29.44
C ALA A 17 -33.91 -4.61 29.39
N PHE A 18 -34.03 -4.00 28.22
CA PHE A 18 -34.96 -2.89 27.98
C PHE A 18 -36.36 -3.47 27.71
N LEU A 19 -37.22 -3.39 28.72
CA LEU A 19 -38.64 -3.79 28.62
C LEU A 19 -39.38 -2.66 27.87
N GLY A 20 -39.65 -2.88 26.58
CA GLY A 20 -40.39 -1.93 25.74
C GLY A 20 -41.84 -1.85 26.14
N LEU A 21 -42.29 -0.66 26.62
CA LEU A 21 -43.69 -0.26 26.73
C LEU A 21 -44.17 0.14 25.34
N PHE A 22 -44.93 -0.73 24.70
CA PHE A 22 -45.72 -0.38 23.51
C PHE A 22 -46.82 0.58 23.94
N LEU A 23 -46.65 1.87 23.70
CA LEU A 23 -47.75 2.82 23.62
C LEU A 23 -48.22 2.84 22.17
N GLN A 24 -49.27 2.13 21.87
CA GLN A 24 -50.07 2.37 20.69
C GLN A 24 -50.69 3.76 20.83
N SER A 25 -50.15 4.74 20.11
CA SER A 25 -50.85 5.97 19.81
C SER A 25 -51.40 5.84 18.40
N CYS A 26 -52.73 5.85 18.33
CA CYS A 26 -53.47 5.89 17.08
C CYS A 26 -53.29 7.22 16.35
N SER A 27 -53.11 7.07 15.05
CA SER A 27 -53.56 7.90 13.93
C SER A 27 -53.57 9.42 14.07
N SER A 28 -52.70 10.03 13.37
CA SER A 28 -53.08 11.05 12.39
C SER A 28 -52.50 10.60 11.05
N ASP A 29 -53.36 10.54 10.05
CA ASP A 29 -52.97 10.46 8.65
C ASP A 29 -52.27 11.79 8.31
N ASP A 30 -50.99 11.91 8.68
CA ASP A 30 -50.05 12.74 8.02
C ASP A 30 -49.46 11.88 6.91
N ASP A 31 -49.98 12.07 5.70
CA ASP A 31 -49.25 11.76 4.47
C ASP A 31 -47.98 12.62 4.46
N SER A 32 -47.06 12.35 5.38
CA SER A 32 -45.68 12.79 5.26
C SER A 32 -45.14 11.98 4.08
N ASN A 33 -45.11 12.62 2.95
CA ASN A 33 -44.44 12.14 1.75
C ASN A 33 -42.95 12.10 2.08
N SER A 34 -42.52 11.09 2.87
CA SER A 34 -41.12 10.89 3.19
C SER A 34 -40.40 10.51 1.88
N LEU A 35 -39.48 11.35 1.46
CA LEU A 35 -38.64 11.07 0.31
C LEU A 35 -37.79 9.82 0.57
N ASN A 36 -37.52 9.06 -0.46
CA ASN A 36 -36.70 7.86 -0.35
C ASN A 36 -35.22 8.26 -0.14
N ALA A 37 -34.45 7.36 0.49
CA ALA A 37 -33.00 7.51 0.59
C ALA A 37 -32.37 7.54 -0.80
N PRO A 38 -31.24 8.24 -0.97
CA PRO A 38 -30.49 8.22 -2.22
C PRO A 38 -30.14 6.81 -2.67
N ILE A 39 -30.04 6.59 -3.97
CA ILE A 39 -29.60 5.33 -4.56
C ILE A 39 -28.26 5.60 -5.24
N ILE A 40 -27.25 4.78 -4.92
CA ILE A 40 -25.91 4.84 -5.53
C ILE A 40 -25.83 3.72 -6.57
N THR A 41 -25.45 4.06 -7.80
CA THR A 41 -25.28 3.11 -8.90
C THR A 41 -23.97 3.39 -9.65
N ASP A 42 -23.53 2.41 -10.44
CA ASP A 42 -22.33 2.53 -11.26
C ASP A 42 -21.14 3.03 -10.44
N PHE A 43 -20.91 2.44 -9.24
CA PHE A 43 -19.74 2.76 -8.42
C PHE A 43 -18.52 2.08 -9.03
N GLU A 44 -17.68 2.90 -9.65
CA GLU A 44 -16.44 2.52 -10.30
C GLU A 44 -15.27 3.11 -9.53
N TYR A 45 -14.22 2.31 -9.33
CA TYR A 45 -12.97 2.72 -8.70
C TYR A 45 -11.82 1.84 -9.18
N GLY A 46 -10.62 2.42 -9.24
CA GLY A 46 -9.41 1.74 -9.72
C GLY A 46 -8.33 2.72 -10.12
N GLU A 47 -7.27 2.21 -10.74
CA GLU A 47 -6.14 3.00 -11.16
C GLU A 47 -6.49 3.97 -12.30
N GLY A 48 -5.98 5.19 -12.17
CA GLY A 48 -5.93 6.17 -13.26
C GLY A 48 -7.25 6.87 -13.55
N SER A 49 -7.25 7.64 -14.63
CA SER A 49 -8.36 8.50 -15.03
C SER A 49 -9.30 7.85 -16.05
N ASP A 50 -9.02 6.66 -16.50
CA ASP A 50 -9.89 5.89 -17.40
C ASP A 50 -10.75 4.96 -16.56
N HIS A 51 -12.06 4.93 -16.79
CA HIS A 51 -13.04 4.09 -16.10
C HIS A 51 -12.62 2.61 -16.08
N SER A 52 -11.59 2.32 -15.28
CA SER A 52 -11.07 0.98 -15.08
C SER A 52 -12.01 0.21 -14.17
N THR A 53 -12.35 -1.00 -14.55
CA THR A 53 -13.05 -1.96 -13.69
C THR A 53 -12.07 -2.87 -12.94
N GLU A 54 -10.78 -2.67 -13.13
CA GLU A 54 -9.74 -3.40 -12.42
C GLU A 54 -9.54 -2.74 -11.05
N GLN A 55 -9.99 -3.41 -10.02
CA GLN A 55 -9.99 -2.93 -8.62
C GLN A 55 -8.60 -3.02 -8.00
N TYR A 56 -7.63 -2.36 -8.61
CA TYR A 56 -6.29 -2.19 -8.06
C TYR A 56 -5.76 -0.78 -8.33
N VAL A 57 -4.72 -0.41 -7.61
CA VAL A 57 -3.96 0.83 -7.76
C VAL A 57 -2.52 0.59 -7.32
N TYR A 58 -1.57 1.35 -7.86
CA TYR A 58 -0.19 1.32 -7.38
C TYR A 58 0.08 2.40 -6.33
N LYS A 59 0.98 2.11 -5.38
CA LYS A 59 1.52 3.12 -4.46
C LYS A 59 2.11 4.28 -5.27
N GLY A 60 1.87 5.51 -4.84
CA GLY A 60 2.31 6.72 -5.54
C GLY A 60 1.45 7.17 -6.71
N SER A 61 0.45 6.37 -7.11
CA SER A 61 -0.55 6.69 -8.14
C SER A 61 -1.80 7.31 -7.49
N ASP A 62 -2.91 7.39 -8.22
CA ASP A 62 -4.19 7.87 -7.70
C ASP A 62 -5.32 6.87 -7.98
N ILE A 63 -6.29 6.83 -7.07
CA ILE A 63 -7.54 6.11 -7.25
C ILE A 63 -8.53 7.04 -7.94
N HIS A 64 -9.00 6.66 -9.12
CA HIS A 64 -10.18 7.25 -9.74
C HIS A 64 -11.45 6.65 -9.12
N LEU A 65 -12.39 7.51 -8.74
CA LEU A 65 -13.69 7.10 -8.19
C LEU A 65 -14.81 7.81 -8.93
N GLU A 66 -15.80 7.06 -9.40
CA GLU A 66 -17.03 7.60 -9.97
C GLU A 66 -18.26 6.83 -9.46
N ALA A 67 -19.34 7.57 -9.18
CA ALA A 67 -20.64 6.99 -8.85
C ALA A 67 -21.78 7.88 -9.34
N LYS A 68 -22.88 7.27 -9.79
CA LYS A 68 -24.14 7.97 -10.08
C LYS A 68 -25.03 7.93 -8.85
N ILE A 69 -25.59 9.07 -8.51
CA ILE A 69 -26.48 9.22 -7.38
C ILE A 69 -27.85 9.63 -7.90
N ASP A 70 -28.87 8.85 -7.57
CA ASP A 70 -30.30 9.15 -7.83
C ASP A 70 -30.97 9.47 -6.50
N ALA A 71 -31.35 10.73 -6.30
CA ALA A 71 -31.89 11.24 -5.05
C ALA A 71 -33.18 12.03 -5.28
N GLU A 72 -34.18 11.82 -4.45
CA GLU A 72 -35.45 12.56 -4.45
C GLU A 72 -35.31 13.92 -3.74
N ALA A 73 -34.38 14.03 -2.77
CA ALA A 73 -34.01 15.27 -2.10
C ALA A 73 -32.59 15.73 -2.53
N ILE A 74 -32.25 16.98 -2.24
CA ILE A 74 -30.91 17.51 -2.48
C ILE A 74 -29.91 16.73 -1.62
N VAL A 75 -28.81 16.27 -2.23
CA VAL A 75 -27.70 15.67 -1.50
C VAL A 75 -27.06 16.71 -0.60
N LYS A 76 -26.89 16.39 0.66
CA LYS A 76 -26.29 17.23 1.70
C LYS A 76 -24.79 17.02 1.84
N SER A 77 -24.35 15.76 1.73
CA SER A 77 -22.95 15.39 1.83
C SER A 77 -22.69 14.03 1.19
N ILE A 78 -21.48 13.85 0.72
CA ILE A 78 -20.93 12.55 0.29
C ILE A 78 -19.69 12.32 1.13
N SER A 79 -19.61 11.19 1.85
CA SER A 79 -18.43 10.79 2.62
C SER A 79 -17.74 9.63 1.90
N LEU A 80 -16.43 9.70 1.77
CA LEU A 80 -15.58 8.63 1.29
C LEU A 80 -14.59 8.26 2.37
N SER A 81 -14.49 6.97 2.67
CA SER A 81 -13.43 6.41 3.52
C SER A 81 -12.68 5.29 2.79
N ILE A 82 -11.37 5.20 3.04
CA ILE A 82 -10.50 4.14 2.53
C ILE A 82 -9.57 3.75 3.67
N HIS A 83 -9.57 2.48 4.06
CA HIS A 83 -8.73 2.00 5.16
C HIS A 83 -8.25 0.56 4.91
N ALA A 84 -7.09 0.23 5.49
CA ALA A 84 -6.52 -1.10 5.41
C ALA A 84 -7.36 -2.13 6.16
N HIS A 85 -7.44 -3.36 5.61
CA HIS A 85 -8.11 -4.47 6.28
C HIS A 85 -7.06 -5.46 6.80
N ASP A 86 -6.72 -5.36 8.10
CA ASP A 86 -5.81 -6.26 8.82
C ASP A 86 -4.41 -6.43 8.16
N LEU A 87 -3.87 -5.36 7.52
CA LEU A 87 -2.54 -5.39 6.95
C LEU A 87 -1.45 -5.23 8.02
N GLU A 88 -0.35 -5.97 7.87
CA GLU A 88 0.85 -5.76 8.68
C GLU A 88 1.61 -4.54 8.14
N ILE A 89 1.96 -3.61 9.02
CA ILE A 89 2.70 -2.40 8.67
C ILE A 89 4.19 -2.70 8.77
N GLY A 90 4.93 -2.50 7.69
CA GLY A 90 6.38 -2.65 7.64
C GLY A 90 7.11 -1.57 8.44
N GLU A 91 8.45 -1.70 8.59
CA GLU A 91 9.27 -0.82 9.44
C GLU A 91 9.22 0.65 8.97
N ASP A 92 9.20 0.88 7.64
CA ASP A 92 9.16 2.21 7.02
C ASP A 92 7.78 2.58 6.48
N GLU A 93 6.75 1.78 6.76
CA GLU A 93 5.39 2.01 6.32
C GLU A 93 4.54 2.67 7.41
N VAL A 94 3.48 3.33 7.00
CA VAL A 94 2.49 3.94 7.87
C VAL A 94 1.10 3.38 7.58
N ASP A 95 0.26 3.36 8.59
CA ASP A 95 -1.16 3.06 8.39
C ASP A 95 -1.81 4.16 7.55
N TRP A 96 -2.61 3.76 6.55
CA TRP A 96 -3.33 4.70 5.70
C TRP A 96 -4.83 4.59 5.95
N ASP A 97 -5.35 5.63 6.57
CA ASP A 97 -6.76 5.82 6.87
C ASP A 97 -7.19 7.16 6.26
N PHE A 98 -7.87 7.08 5.11
CA PHE A 98 -8.35 8.24 4.38
C PHE A 98 -9.83 8.45 4.68
N GLU A 99 -10.20 9.66 5.13
CA GLU A 99 -11.59 10.05 5.33
C GLU A 99 -11.80 11.47 4.78
N LYS A 100 -12.78 11.64 3.91
CA LYS A 100 -13.16 12.94 3.37
C LYS A 100 -14.65 13.09 3.18
N VAL A 101 -15.18 14.23 3.62
CA VAL A 101 -16.57 14.63 3.40
C VAL A 101 -16.62 15.73 2.34
N TYR A 102 -17.34 15.46 1.27
CA TYR A 102 -17.54 16.37 0.15
C TYR A 102 -18.82 17.16 0.33
N THR A 103 -18.71 18.48 0.35
CA THR A 103 -19.80 19.45 0.47
C THR A 103 -19.69 20.57 -0.58
N ASP A 104 -19.01 20.29 -1.68
CA ASP A 104 -18.89 21.23 -2.81
C ASP A 104 -20.23 21.39 -3.51
N GLU A 105 -20.51 22.58 -4.05
CA GLU A 105 -21.76 22.89 -4.74
C GLU A 105 -22.11 21.90 -5.86
N LYS A 106 -21.10 21.33 -6.53
CA LYS A 106 -21.30 20.32 -7.58
C LYS A 106 -21.99 19.05 -7.09
N TYR A 107 -21.88 18.76 -5.78
CA TYR A 107 -22.49 17.59 -5.14
C TYR A 107 -23.77 17.91 -4.39
N LEU A 108 -24.00 19.18 -4.00
CA LEU A 108 -25.19 19.63 -3.28
C LEU A 108 -26.36 19.86 -4.25
N ALA A 109 -26.78 18.82 -4.94
CA ALA A 109 -27.77 18.85 -6.02
C ALA A 109 -28.68 17.62 -5.95
N ILE A 110 -29.75 17.62 -6.74
CA ILE A 110 -30.52 16.41 -7.04
C ILE A 110 -29.76 15.64 -8.15
N ASN A 111 -29.52 14.36 -7.93
CA ASN A 111 -28.85 13.46 -8.87
C ASN A 111 -27.44 13.92 -9.29
N PRO A 112 -26.52 14.24 -8.36
CA PRO A 112 -25.15 14.55 -8.76
C PRO A 112 -24.41 13.29 -9.21
N THR A 113 -23.38 13.49 -10.02
CA THR A 113 -22.36 12.46 -10.27
C THR A 113 -21.19 12.72 -9.32
N PHE A 114 -20.83 11.73 -8.52
CA PHE A 114 -19.60 11.78 -7.73
C PHE A 114 -18.44 11.40 -8.64
N HIS A 115 -17.40 12.23 -8.67
CA HIS A 115 -16.20 12.01 -9.46
C HIS A 115 -15.03 12.67 -8.77
N GLU A 116 -14.12 11.86 -8.25
CA GLU A 116 -12.94 12.33 -7.50
C GLU A 116 -11.73 11.44 -7.77
N HIS A 117 -10.57 11.99 -7.44
CA HIS A 117 -9.29 11.29 -7.42
C HIS A 117 -8.70 11.37 -6.02
N VAL A 118 -8.12 10.26 -5.55
CA VAL A 118 -7.47 10.16 -4.24
C VAL A 118 -6.05 9.65 -4.43
N ASP A 119 -5.07 10.49 -4.09
CA ASP A 119 -3.64 10.11 -4.14
C ASP A 119 -3.34 8.97 -3.18
N VAL A 120 -2.64 7.97 -3.65
CA VAL A 120 -2.18 6.81 -2.85
C VAL A 120 -0.76 7.07 -2.35
N PRO A 121 -0.52 7.09 -1.04
CA PRO A 121 0.84 7.28 -0.52
C PRO A 121 1.81 6.17 -0.97
N THR A 122 3.09 6.50 -1.05
CA THR A 122 4.15 5.55 -1.42
C THR A 122 4.58 4.64 -0.29
N ASN A 123 4.41 5.09 0.97
CA ASN A 123 4.90 4.43 2.18
C ASN A 123 3.80 3.76 3.01
N ILE A 124 2.87 3.08 2.35
CA ILE A 124 1.79 2.31 2.99
C ILE A 124 1.95 0.83 2.66
N PRO A 125 1.37 -0.11 3.44
CA PRO A 125 1.38 -1.53 3.10
C PRO A 125 0.70 -1.80 1.75
N ALA A 126 1.26 -2.70 0.95
CA ALA A 126 0.55 -3.29 -0.18
C ALA A 126 -0.48 -4.30 0.33
N GLY A 127 -1.64 -4.39 -0.35
CA GLY A 127 -2.70 -5.32 0.00
C GLY A 127 -4.09 -4.73 -0.17
N GLU A 128 -5.09 -5.39 0.42
CA GLU A 128 -6.50 -5.04 0.26
C GLU A 128 -6.91 -3.90 1.19
N TYR A 129 -7.54 -2.87 0.62
CA TYR A 129 -8.15 -1.74 1.30
C TYR A 129 -9.65 -1.73 1.07
N HIS A 130 -10.40 -1.44 2.11
CA HIS A 130 -11.84 -1.24 2.05
C HIS A 130 -12.16 0.19 1.64
N ILE A 131 -13.10 0.35 0.70
CA ILE A 131 -13.62 1.65 0.25
C ILE A 131 -15.09 1.71 0.61
N GLU A 132 -15.51 2.80 1.25
CA GLU A 132 -16.92 3.06 1.59
C GLU A 132 -17.31 4.45 1.10
N LEU A 133 -18.42 4.53 0.36
CA LEU A 133 -19.04 5.77 -0.09
C LEU A 133 -20.43 5.91 0.53
N VAL A 134 -20.64 6.95 1.34
CA VAL A 134 -21.93 7.24 2.00
C VAL A 134 -22.49 8.53 1.42
N VAL A 135 -23.74 8.49 0.95
CA VAL A 135 -24.49 9.66 0.47
C VAL A 135 -25.60 9.96 1.44
N THR A 136 -25.67 11.22 1.93
CA THR A 136 -26.70 11.71 2.83
C THR A 136 -27.43 12.89 2.17
N ASP A 137 -28.77 12.88 2.19
CA ASP A 137 -29.62 13.96 1.68
C ASP A 137 -29.98 15.00 2.77
N GLU A 138 -30.67 16.10 2.39
CA GLU A 138 -31.11 17.14 3.32
C GLU A 138 -32.21 16.68 4.28
N GLU A 139 -32.94 15.63 3.95
CA GLU A 139 -33.96 15.03 4.83
C GLU A 139 -33.32 14.10 5.89
N GLY A 140 -32.03 13.81 5.75
CA GLY A 140 -31.26 12.96 6.65
C GLY A 140 -31.29 11.47 6.31
N ASN A 141 -31.80 11.11 5.13
CA ASN A 141 -31.71 9.73 4.64
C ASN A 141 -30.30 9.49 4.11
N SER A 142 -29.76 8.30 4.37
CA SER A 142 -28.41 7.91 3.94
C SER A 142 -28.42 6.55 3.24
N THR A 143 -27.55 6.40 2.29
CA THR A 143 -27.23 5.12 1.63
C THR A 143 -25.72 5.00 1.52
N GLU A 144 -25.22 3.78 1.72
CA GLU A 144 -23.82 3.46 1.61
C GLU A 144 -23.61 2.39 0.53
N ILE A 145 -22.42 2.40 -0.09
CA ILE A 145 -21.91 1.35 -0.95
C ILE A 145 -20.46 1.10 -0.61
N GLU A 146 -20.10 -0.17 -0.55
CA GLU A 146 -18.76 -0.62 -0.16
C GLU A 146 -18.06 -1.32 -1.34
N GLY A 147 -16.73 -1.37 -1.28
CA GLY A 147 -15.89 -2.08 -2.22
C GLY A 147 -14.50 -2.34 -1.65
N HIS A 148 -13.68 -3.03 -2.43
CA HIS A 148 -12.29 -3.32 -2.05
C HIS A 148 -11.37 -2.98 -3.22
N ILE A 149 -10.21 -2.42 -2.91
CA ILE A 149 -9.17 -2.12 -3.88
C ILE A 149 -7.85 -2.74 -3.40
N ASP A 150 -7.11 -3.34 -4.34
CA ASP A 150 -5.81 -3.94 -4.08
C ASP A 150 -4.70 -2.92 -4.37
N VAL A 151 -4.02 -2.45 -3.32
CA VAL A 151 -2.87 -1.55 -3.43
C VAL A 151 -1.62 -2.38 -3.70
N LYS A 152 -0.91 -2.09 -4.79
CA LYS A 152 0.26 -2.85 -5.26
C LYS A 152 1.54 -2.02 -5.19
N ASP A 153 2.66 -2.71 -4.97
CA ASP A 153 3.98 -2.11 -5.16
C ASP A 153 4.23 -1.87 -6.66
N PRO A 154 4.67 -0.68 -7.08
CA PRO A 154 4.98 -0.39 -8.48
C PRO A 154 6.27 -1.08 -8.94
N ILE A 155 7.15 -1.45 -8.01
CA ILE A 155 8.39 -2.20 -8.27
C ILE A 155 8.29 -3.56 -7.58
N THR A 156 8.46 -4.64 -8.35
CA THR A 156 8.54 -6.00 -7.80
C THR A 156 9.79 -6.70 -8.30
N LEU A 157 10.41 -7.50 -7.43
CA LEU A 157 11.63 -8.26 -7.73
C LEU A 157 11.30 -9.75 -7.76
N GLY A 158 11.86 -10.44 -8.76
CA GLY A 158 11.82 -11.90 -8.84
C GLY A 158 12.77 -12.56 -7.85
N GLU A 159 12.80 -13.88 -7.86
CA GLU A 159 13.74 -14.66 -7.05
C GLU A 159 15.19 -14.30 -7.43
N MET A 160 15.98 -13.96 -6.41
CA MET A 160 17.38 -13.60 -6.61
C MET A 160 18.26 -14.86 -6.68
N SER A 161 19.07 -14.92 -7.72
CA SER A 161 20.19 -15.87 -7.86
C SER A 161 21.50 -15.14 -7.64
N ILE A 162 22.22 -15.47 -6.59
CA ILE A 162 23.53 -14.92 -6.26
C ILE A 162 24.45 -16.02 -5.76
N ASP A 163 25.74 -15.93 -6.07
CA ASP A 163 26.73 -16.84 -5.53
C ASP A 163 26.82 -16.68 -3.99
N ALA A 164 26.71 -17.77 -3.26
CA ALA A 164 26.82 -17.74 -1.80
C ALA A 164 28.22 -17.39 -1.30
N SER A 165 29.25 -17.64 -2.12
CA SER A 165 30.63 -17.30 -1.81
C SER A 165 31.49 -17.16 -3.08
N VAL A 166 32.54 -16.35 -3.01
CA VAL A 166 33.51 -16.16 -4.08
C VAL A 166 34.92 -16.06 -3.49
N ALA A 167 35.92 -16.61 -4.19
CA ALA A 167 37.33 -16.39 -3.84
C ALA A 167 37.78 -15.00 -4.30
N ARG A 168 38.54 -14.28 -3.46
CA ARG A 168 39.14 -12.99 -3.85
C ARG A 168 39.97 -13.11 -5.14
N GLY A 169 39.91 -12.10 -5.98
CA GLY A 169 40.50 -12.10 -7.30
C GLY A 169 39.64 -12.72 -8.41
N ASN A 170 38.44 -13.18 -8.07
CA ASN A 170 37.40 -13.62 -9.01
C ASN A 170 36.20 -12.66 -8.97
N ASP A 171 35.21 -12.92 -9.79
CA ASP A 171 33.94 -12.24 -9.82
C ASP A 171 32.82 -13.11 -9.24
N PHE A 172 31.77 -12.52 -8.70
CA PHE A 172 30.54 -13.21 -8.37
C PHE A 172 29.41 -12.77 -9.28
N HIS A 173 28.50 -13.69 -9.51
CA HIS A 173 27.32 -13.50 -10.35
C HIS A 173 26.10 -13.14 -9.52
N THR A 174 25.30 -12.20 -10.03
CA THR A 174 24.00 -11.86 -9.48
C THR A 174 22.97 -11.66 -10.58
N GLU A 175 21.78 -12.25 -10.40
CA GLU A 175 20.70 -12.25 -11.38
C GLU A 175 19.34 -12.24 -10.71
N PHE A 176 18.42 -11.38 -11.15
CA PHE A 176 17.01 -11.35 -10.76
C PHE A 176 16.18 -10.56 -11.76
N MET A 177 14.87 -10.86 -11.83
CA MET A 177 13.93 -10.08 -12.63
C MET A 177 13.50 -8.82 -11.88
N ILE A 178 13.41 -7.71 -12.58
CA ILE A 178 12.82 -6.44 -12.11
C ILE A 178 11.60 -6.17 -12.95
N ASN A 179 10.45 -5.91 -12.28
CA ASN A 179 9.26 -5.35 -12.92
C ASN A 179 8.98 -3.99 -12.26
N ALA A 180 8.97 -2.92 -13.05
CA ALA A 180 8.72 -1.56 -12.63
C ALA A 180 7.68 -0.95 -13.57
N VAL A 181 6.45 -0.75 -13.09
CA VAL A 181 5.32 -0.30 -13.94
C VAL A 181 5.55 1.08 -14.55
N ASN A 182 6.23 1.95 -13.82
CA ASN A 182 6.57 3.32 -14.26
C ASN A 182 7.86 3.39 -15.10
N GLY A 183 8.53 2.25 -15.33
CA GLY A 183 9.87 2.21 -15.92
C GLY A 183 10.97 2.39 -14.86
N ILE A 184 12.14 1.83 -15.11
CA ILE A 184 13.30 1.93 -14.22
C ILE A 184 14.04 3.23 -14.53
N HIS A 185 14.27 4.07 -13.52
CA HIS A 185 15.18 5.21 -13.60
C HIS A 185 16.62 4.76 -13.39
N SER A 186 16.90 4.04 -12.30
CA SER A 186 18.24 3.53 -11.99
C SER A 186 18.20 2.20 -11.24
N VAL A 187 19.33 1.46 -11.30
CA VAL A 187 19.62 0.33 -10.42
C VAL A 187 20.98 0.58 -9.79
N SER A 188 21.04 0.69 -8.47
CA SER A 188 22.26 0.86 -7.71
C SER A 188 22.62 -0.42 -6.96
N VAL A 189 23.90 -0.72 -6.89
CA VAL A 189 24.49 -1.83 -6.12
C VAL A 189 25.55 -1.29 -5.20
N ASP A 190 25.42 -1.58 -3.92
CA ASP A 190 26.44 -1.33 -2.89
C ASP A 190 26.90 -2.65 -2.29
N VAL A 191 28.20 -2.83 -2.11
CA VAL A 191 28.81 -3.98 -1.44
C VAL A 191 29.84 -3.49 -0.45
N HIS A 192 29.67 -3.80 0.83
CA HIS A 192 30.59 -3.39 1.87
C HIS A 192 30.81 -4.46 2.94
N ALA A 193 31.98 -4.42 3.57
CA ALA A 193 32.32 -5.35 4.63
C ALA A 193 31.75 -4.90 5.99
N HIS A 194 31.24 -5.83 6.78
CA HIS A 194 30.84 -5.57 8.14
C HIS A 194 31.95 -5.92 9.14
N GLY A 195 32.71 -4.89 9.56
CA GLY A 195 33.64 -4.95 10.71
C GLY A 195 34.81 -5.92 10.55
N LEU A 196 35.26 -6.18 9.33
CA LEU A 196 36.41 -7.02 9.06
C LEU A 196 37.71 -6.36 9.52
N THR A 197 38.65 -7.15 10.04
CA THR A 197 39.98 -6.68 10.43
C THR A 197 40.95 -7.01 9.31
N LEU A 198 41.62 -5.97 8.77
CA LEU A 198 42.62 -6.12 7.72
C LEU A 198 43.86 -6.90 8.20
N LYS A 199 44.30 -7.85 7.40
CA LYS A 199 45.58 -8.56 7.55
C LYS A 199 46.67 -7.90 6.67
N ASP A 200 47.93 -8.30 6.88
CA ASP A 200 49.04 -7.80 6.05
C ASP A 200 48.78 -8.12 4.57
N GLY A 201 48.74 -7.08 3.74
CA GLY A 201 48.55 -7.17 2.29
C GLY A 201 47.07 -7.12 1.86
N GLU A 202 46.15 -7.00 2.77
CA GLU A 202 44.74 -6.75 2.48
C GLU A 202 44.48 -5.23 2.46
N GLU A 203 43.52 -4.83 1.61
CA GLU A 203 43.04 -3.46 1.49
C GLU A 203 41.51 -3.49 1.64
N GLU A 204 40.96 -2.50 2.32
CA GLU A 204 39.49 -2.31 2.43
C GLU A 204 38.90 -2.27 1.02
N TRP A 205 37.80 -2.98 0.83
CA TRP A 205 37.09 -3.03 -0.44
C TRP A 205 35.62 -2.75 -0.23
N ASP A 206 35.16 -1.69 -0.86
CA ASP A 206 33.77 -1.34 -1.05
C ASP A 206 33.53 -1.21 -2.54
N PHE A 207 32.33 -1.61 -2.97
CA PHE A 207 31.92 -1.49 -4.36
C PHE A 207 30.59 -0.72 -4.39
N GLU A 208 30.55 0.35 -5.16
CA GLU A 208 29.37 1.14 -5.41
C GLU A 208 29.23 1.35 -6.92
N LYS A 209 28.08 1.03 -7.46
CA LYS A 209 27.81 1.23 -8.89
C LYS A 209 26.35 1.50 -9.17
N GLU A 210 26.09 2.56 -9.90
CA GLU A 210 24.80 2.92 -10.43
C GLU A 210 24.72 2.62 -11.93
N TYR A 211 23.65 1.96 -12.35
CA TYR A 211 23.35 1.60 -13.72
C TYR A 211 22.21 2.48 -14.24
N LEU A 212 22.54 3.66 -14.79
CA LEU A 212 21.58 4.61 -15.32
C LEU A 212 21.11 4.25 -16.74
N GLU A 213 22.04 3.95 -17.66
CA GLU A 213 21.69 3.78 -19.08
C GLU A 213 21.20 2.37 -19.43
N LYS A 214 21.73 1.33 -18.74
CA LYS A 214 21.51 -0.07 -19.11
C LYS A 214 20.05 -0.51 -18.90
N TYR A 215 19.41 -0.01 -17.85
CA TYR A 215 18.08 -0.41 -17.40
C TYR A 215 17.01 0.67 -17.55
N HIS A 216 17.39 1.90 -17.91
CA HIS A 216 16.53 3.07 -18.04
C HIS A 216 15.30 2.82 -18.92
N GLU A 217 14.13 3.31 -18.47
CA GLU A 217 12.81 3.21 -19.11
C GLU A 217 12.29 1.77 -19.32
N LYS A 218 12.99 0.74 -18.83
CA LYS A 218 12.51 -0.65 -18.94
C LYS A 218 11.49 -0.94 -17.85
N THR A 219 10.37 -1.55 -18.24
CA THR A 219 9.32 -1.98 -17.32
C THR A 219 9.46 -3.42 -16.85
N GLU A 220 10.18 -4.25 -17.62
CA GLU A 220 10.51 -5.64 -17.31
C GLU A 220 11.90 -5.95 -17.84
N VAL A 221 12.81 -6.35 -16.95
CA VAL A 221 14.16 -6.68 -17.32
C VAL A 221 14.83 -7.61 -16.32
N GLU A 222 15.72 -8.46 -16.83
CA GLU A 222 16.64 -9.22 -15.99
C GLU A 222 17.84 -8.34 -15.64
N PHE A 223 18.07 -8.11 -14.34
CA PHE A 223 19.34 -7.63 -13.84
C PHE A 223 20.30 -8.80 -13.83
N HIS A 224 21.38 -8.70 -14.60
CA HIS A 224 22.39 -9.74 -14.73
C HIS A 224 23.76 -9.08 -14.78
N GLU A 225 24.53 -9.21 -13.68
CA GLU A 225 25.83 -8.57 -13.53
C GLU A 225 26.85 -9.52 -12.90
N HIS A 226 28.11 -9.26 -13.24
CA HIS A 226 29.27 -9.85 -12.60
C HIS A 226 30.02 -8.75 -11.85
N ILE A 227 30.35 -8.97 -10.60
CA ILE A 227 31.04 -8.00 -9.75
C ILE A 227 32.43 -8.57 -9.38
N ASP A 228 33.46 -7.89 -9.84
CA ASP A 228 34.86 -8.28 -9.59
C ASP A 228 35.25 -8.02 -8.13
N VAL A 229 35.79 -9.04 -7.47
CA VAL A 229 36.33 -8.93 -6.11
C VAL A 229 37.86 -8.81 -6.19
N PRO A 230 38.50 -7.73 -5.70
CA PRO A 230 39.92 -7.57 -5.71
C PRO A 230 40.68 -8.71 -5.01
N ALA A 231 41.85 -9.06 -5.48
CA ALA A 231 42.70 -10.07 -4.84
C ALA A 231 43.19 -9.62 -3.43
N THR A 232 43.11 -8.32 -3.13
CA THR A 232 43.49 -7.71 -1.84
C THR A 232 42.30 -7.57 -0.89
N ALA A 233 41.05 -7.89 -1.32
CA ALA A 233 39.88 -7.80 -0.47
C ALA A 233 40.02 -8.72 0.75
N PRO A 234 39.65 -8.27 1.96
CA PRO A 234 39.60 -9.12 3.15
C PRO A 234 38.63 -10.29 2.97
N ALA A 235 39.02 -11.46 3.45
CA ALA A 235 38.09 -12.59 3.50
C ALA A 235 37.10 -12.42 4.65
N GLY A 236 35.82 -12.69 4.38
CA GLY A 236 34.72 -12.59 5.34
C GLY A 236 33.39 -12.30 4.69
N GLU A 237 32.40 -11.98 5.51
CA GLU A 237 31.05 -11.65 5.07
C GLU A 237 30.94 -10.20 4.61
N TYR A 238 30.30 -10.01 3.46
CA TYR A 238 29.99 -8.71 2.88
C TYR A 238 28.47 -8.57 2.73
N HIS A 239 27.97 -7.40 3.05
CA HIS A 239 26.60 -6.99 2.82
C HIS A 239 26.46 -6.44 1.41
N ILE A 240 25.39 -6.80 0.74
CA ILE A 240 25.05 -6.32 -0.60
C ILE A 240 23.66 -5.71 -0.56
N THR A 241 23.56 -4.46 -1.01
CA THR A 241 22.30 -3.75 -1.17
C THR A 241 22.06 -3.44 -2.64
N PHE A 242 20.88 -3.80 -3.13
CA PHE A 242 20.37 -3.38 -4.44
C PHE A 242 19.25 -2.37 -4.20
N ILE A 243 19.33 -1.21 -4.86
CA ILE A 243 18.27 -0.19 -4.84
C ILE A 243 17.81 0.03 -6.27
N ILE A 244 16.53 -0.21 -6.50
CA ILE A 244 15.87 0.05 -7.78
C ILE A 244 15.02 1.29 -7.59
N GLU A 245 15.19 2.30 -8.44
CA GLU A 245 14.40 3.52 -8.50
C GLU A 245 13.63 3.56 -9.82
N ASP A 246 12.33 3.88 -9.77
CA ASP A 246 11.52 4.07 -10.97
C ASP A 246 11.48 5.54 -11.43
N GLU A 247 10.85 5.83 -12.59
CA GLU A 247 10.75 7.18 -13.15
C GLU A 247 9.92 8.15 -12.31
N GLU A 248 9.12 7.66 -11.36
CA GLU A 248 8.36 8.47 -10.41
C GLU A 248 9.12 8.70 -9.08
N GLY A 249 10.35 8.14 -8.96
CA GLY A 249 11.21 8.27 -7.79
C GLY A 249 10.83 7.32 -6.63
N ILE A 250 10.05 6.30 -6.92
CA ILE A 250 9.75 5.25 -5.93
C ILE A 250 10.91 4.27 -5.93
N THR A 251 11.34 3.87 -4.74
CA THR A 251 12.47 2.95 -4.57
C THR A 251 12.03 1.61 -3.99
N LYS A 252 12.73 0.55 -4.43
CA LYS A 252 12.65 -0.79 -3.83
C LYS A 252 14.05 -1.26 -3.50
N GLU A 253 14.25 -1.64 -2.25
CA GLU A 253 15.52 -2.15 -1.74
C GLU A 253 15.47 -3.66 -1.55
N TYR A 254 16.59 -4.31 -1.82
CA TYR A 254 16.83 -5.72 -1.54
C TYR A 254 18.23 -5.91 -0.95
N GLU A 255 18.30 -6.57 0.20
CA GLU A 255 19.55 -6.82 0.92
C GLU A 255 19.88 -8.31 0.92
N THR A 256 21.17 -8.62 0.80
CA THR A 256 21.70 -9.99 0.91
C THR A 256 23.16 -9.97 1.34
N HIS A 257 23.78 -11.14 1.46
CA HIS A 257 25.18 -11.28 1.88
C HIS A 257 25.93 -12.25 0.97
N ILE A 258 27.25 -12.07 0.91
CA ILE A 258 28.17 -12.99 0.22
C ILE A 258 29.41 -13.20 1.09
N ASP A 259 29.94 -14.45 1.10
CA ASP A 259 31.21 -14.76 1.74
C ASP A 259 32.38 -14.62 0.75
N ILE A 260 33.33 -13.73 1.03
CA ILE A 260 34.60 -13.66 0.29
C ILE A 260 35.61 -14.59 0.94
N THR A 261 36.13 -15.54 0.19
CA THR A 261 37.10 -16.55 0.63
C THR A 261 38.51 -16.24 0.15
N GLU A 262 39.53 -16.88 0.80
CA GLU A 262 40.95 -16.73 0.42
C GLU A 262 41.29 -17.35 -0.92
#